data_e03abb4149bfaa14110fcab93a4e5785
#
_entry.id   e03abb4149bfaa14110fcab93a4e5785
#
_cell.length_a   1.000
_cell.length_b   1.000
_cell.length_c   1.000
_cell.angle_alpha   90.00
_cell.angle_beta   90.00
_cell.angle_gamma   90.00
#
_symmetry.space_group_name_H-M   'P 1'
#
loop_
_entity.id
_entity.type
_entity.pdbx_description
1 polymer ?
#
loop_
_entity_poly.entity_id
_entity_poly.type
_entity_poly.pdbx_seq_one_letter_code
_entity_poly.pdbx_strand_id
1 'polypeptide(L)'
;EPMLAAPVAVLPAAGVAYEAKWDGYRCLLARHCDGRVELRSRRGTALAVAFCDIAAAAQRDLPEDGVLLDGELVVWHEGRLAFDRLQRRMNRTAASVVREIREAPAHFVAFDLLHLAGENLMPQPYLRRRERLERLFAEEGLKPPWTLCPMTLDRAEAERWVHEWAAADVGLEGIVAKKLDQPYRPGARAWSKLRIRHTTEAVIGGVTGTLTRPTGVLLGRFDASGRLRYVGRSTPLSAQADRQLVGQLEPAAADHPWHGRSFSAGWGSRETLSADLAEPDLVAEVSADTAVDAGRWRHPVRVLRVRADMVPQDAPLFGGE
;
A
#
# COMPACT_ATOMS: atom_id res chain seq x y z
N GLU A 1 4.57 -10.75 -15.92
CA GLU A 1 3.96 -9.58 -15.23
C GLU A 1 2.64 -9.97 -14.59
N PRO A 2 2.32 -9.50 -13.38
CA PRO A 2 1.04 -9.77 -12.77
C PRO A 2 -0.10 -8.93 -13.39
N MET A 3 -1.33 -9.43 -13.32
CA MET A 3 -2.54 -8.66 -13.65
C MET A 3 -2.74 -7.52 -12.66
N LEU A 4 -3.26 -6.38 -13.11
CA LEU A 4 -3.32 -5.13 -12.34
C LEU A 4 -4.77 -4.72 -12.04
N ALA A 5 -4.93 -3.84 -11.02
CA ALA A 5 -6.21 -3.25 -10.65
C ALA A 5 -6.27 -1.76 -11.01
N ALA A 6 -7.41 -1.32 -11.61
CA ALA A 6 -7.76 0.07 -11.80
C ALA A 6 -8.46 0.64 -10.55
N PRO A 7 -8.20 1.89 -10.15
CA PRO A 7 -8.93 2.51 -9.05
C PRO A 7 -10.39 2.79 -9.46
N VAL A 8 -11.30 2.55 -8.51
CA VAL A 8 -12.73 2.88 -8.65
C VAL A 8 -13.19 3.69 -7.45
N ALA A 9 -14.21 4.51 -7.63
CA ALA A 9 -14.83 5.28 -6.55
C ALA A 9 -15.85 4.45 -5.77
N VAL A 10 -16.44 3.44 -6.42
CA VAL A 10 -17.48 2.56 -5.86
C VAL A 10 -17.21 1.13 -6.32
N LEU A 11 -17.40 0.16 -5.44
CA LEU A 11 -17.28 -1.26 -5.79
C LEU A 11 -18.36 -1.66 -6.81
N PRO A 12 -18.04 -2.49 -7.82
CA PRO A 12 -19.04 -3.10 -8.70
C PRO A 12 -20.11 -3.85 -7.87
N ALA A 13 -21.37 -3.83 -8.30
CA ALA A 13 -22.48 -4.35 -7.50
C ALA A 13 -22.71 -5.87 -7.64
N ALA A 14 -22.33 -6.47 -8.77
CA ALA A 14 -22.60 -7.88 -9.07
C ALA A 14 -21.57 -8.49 -10.03
N GLY A 15 -21.54 -9.83 -10.09
CA GLY A 15 -20.67 -10.59 -11.00
C GLY A 15 -19.20 -10.54 -10.63
N VAL A 16 -18.88 -10.15 -9.39
CA VAL A 16 -17.51 -10.03 -8.87
C VAL A 16 -17.36 -10.73 -7.52
N ALA A 17 -16.14 -11.16 -7.24
CA ALA A 17 -15.69 -11.48 -5.90
C ALA A 17 -14.93 -10.28 -5.33
N TYR A 18 -15.04 -10.08 -4.04
CA TYR A 18 -14.34 -9.04 -3.28
C TYR A 18 -13.29 -9.69 -2.41
N GLU A 19 -12.07 -9.20 -2.52
CA GLU A 19 -10.92 -9.66 -1.72
C GLU A 19 -10.34 -8.50 -0.92
N ALA A 20 -9.81 -8.83 0.26
CA ALA A 20 -9.09 -7.88 1.08
C ALA A 20 -7.81 -7.41 0.38
N LYS A 21 -7.60 -6.09 0.30
CA LYS A 21 -6.37 -5.51 -0.23
C LYS A 21 -5.40 -5.22 0.90
N TRP A 22 -4.42 -6.08 1.05
CA TRP A 22 -3.37 -5.96 2.06
C TRP A 22 -2.28 -4.98 1.65
N ASP A 23 -1.66 -4.35 2.64
CA ASP A 23 -0.48 -3.50 2.46
C ASP A 23 0.80 -4.31 2.57
N GLY A 24 1.44 -4.61 1.45
CA GLY A 24 2.62 -5.44 1.39
C GLY A 24 3.41 -5.30 0.08
N TYR A 25 4.19 -6.32 -0.24
CA TYR A 25 4.87 -6.47 -1.53
C TYR A 25 4.24 -7.56 -2.36
N ARG A 26 3.61 -7.19 -3.47
CA ARG A 26 3.09 -8.17 -4.42
C ARG A 26 4.19 -9.06 -4.93
N CYS A 27 3.93 -10.37 -4.91
CA CYS A 27 4.87 -11.39 -5.29
C CYS A 27 4.21 -12.47 -6.13
N LEU A 28 4.80 -12.74 -7.30
CA LEU A 28 4.60 -14.00 -8.00
C LEU A 28 5.58 -15.02 -7.42
N LEU A 29 5.05 -16.09 -6.86
CA LEU A 29 5.83 -17.17 -6.27
C LEU A 29 5.67 -18.43 -7.12
N ALA A 30 6.79 -18.95 -7.63
CA ALA A 30 6.84 -20.20 -8.36
C ALA A 30 7.69 -21.22 -7.59
N ARG A 31 7.16 -22.46 -7.44
CA ARG A 31 7.97 -23.66 -7.18
C ARG A 31 7.95 -24.51 -8.43
N HIS A 32 9.13 -24.72 -9.00
CA HIS A 32 9.31 -25.54 -10.21
C HIS A 32 9.43 -27.01 -9.86
N CYS A 33 9.16 -27.90 -10.83
CA CYS A 33 9.27 -29.35 -10.63
C CYS A 33 10.72 -29.83 -10.40
N ASP A 34 11.72 -29.01 -10.72
CA ASP A 34 13.14 -29.24 -10.36
C ASP A 34 13.49 -28.82 -8.92
N GLY A 35 12.50 -28.39 -8.14
CA GLY A 35 12.65 -27.92 -6.75
C GLY A 35 13.11 -26.47 -6.63
N ARG A 36 13.39 -25.76 -7.71
CA ARG A 36 13.77 -24.35 -7.70
C ARG A 36 12.58 -23.50 -7.30
N VAL A 37 12.80 -22.51 -6.41
CA VAL A 37 11.80 -21.53 -5.98
C VAL A 37 12.18 -20.14 -6.47
N GLU A 38 11.22 -19.46 -7.09
CA GLU A 38 11.36 -18.06 -7.53
C GLU A 38 10.30 -17.19 -6.88
N LEU A 39 10.75 -16.06 -6.32
CA LEU A 39 9.89 -14.98 -5.84
C LEU A 39 10.19 -13.73 -6.68
N ARG A 40 9.18 -13.21 -7.36
CA ARG A 40 9.32 -12.04 -8.25
C ARG A 40 8.34 -10.94 -7.85
N SER A 41 8.85 -9.73 -7.67
CA SER A 41 8.01 -8.55 -7.46
C SER A 41 7.19 -8.21 -8.70
N ARG A 42 6.24 -7.30 -8.56
CA ARG A 42 5.44 -6.77 -9.68
C ARG A 42 6.28 -6.28 -10.88
N ARG A 43 7.49 -5.80 -10.64
CA ARG A 43 8.42 -5.32 -11.67
C ARG A 43 9.49 -6.34 -12.07
N GLY A 44 9.36 -7.60 -11.62
CA GLY A 44 10.29 -8.68 -11.94
C GLY A 44 11.53 -8.75 -11.05
N THR A 45 11.70 -7.88 -10.06
CA THR A 45 12.82 -7.95 -9.11
C THR A 45 12.79 -9.26 -8.34
N ALA A 46 13.94 -9.93 -8.22
CA ALA A 46 14.08 -11.13 -7.41
C ALA A 46 13.93 -10.80 -5.91
N LEU A 47 13.07 -11.52 -5.22
CA LEU A 47 12.76 -11.31 -3.81
C LEU A 47 13.25 -12.46 -2.91
N ALA A 48 13.70 -13.57 -3.47
CA ALA A 48 14.03 -14.79 -2.72
C ALA A 48 15.10 -14.59 -1.63
N VAL A 49 16.05 -13.67 -1.82
CA VAL A 49 17.07 -13.37 -0.81
C VAL A 49 16.47 -12.61 0.38
N ALA A 50 15.63 -11.61 0.12
CA ALA A 50 14.98 -10.80 1.15
C ALA A 50 13.88 -11.58 1.91
N PHE A 51 13.31 -12.60 1.27
CA PHE A 51 12.23 -13.45 1.80
C PHE A 51 12.63 -14.93 1.73
N CYS A 52 13.85 -15.24 2.20
CA CYS A 52 14.35 -16.60 2.19
C CYS A 52 13.57 -17.53 3.12
N ASP A 53 12.88 -17.01 4.14
CA ASP A 53 11.90 -17.71 4.97
C ASP A 53 10.73 -18.24 4.15
N ILE A 54 10.15 -17.42 3.27
CA ILE A 54 9.06 -17.82 2.36
C ILE A 54 9.58 -18.76 1.27
N ALA A 55 10.79 -18.53 0.74
CA ALA A 55 11.38 -19.42 -0.26
C ALA A 55 11.62 -20.83 0.32
N ALA A 56 12.14 -20.94 1.55
CA ALA A 56 12.32 -22.21 2.25
C ALA A 56 10.99 -22.89 2.58
N ALA A 57 9.97 -22.12 3.00
CA ALA A 57 8.63 -22.64 3.22
C ALA A 57 8.02 -23.18 1.90
N ALA A 58 8.18 -22.45 0.78
CA ALA A 58 7.68 -22.89 -0.51
C ALA A 58 8.30 -24.23 -0.97
N GLN A 59 9.59 -24.39 -0.72
CA GLN A 59 10.29 -25.64 -1.04
C GLN A 59 9.81 -26.83 -0.22
N ARG A 60 9.38 -26.61 1.02
CA ARG A 60 8.92 -27.63 1.96
C ARG A 60 7.45 -27.97 1.82
N ASP A 61 6.59 -26.95 1.61
CA ASP A 61 5.14 -27.05 1.83
C ASP A 61 4.31 -27.06 0.54
N LEU A 62 4.86 -26.58 -0.60
CA LEU A 62 4.11 -26.50 -1.85
C LEU A 62 4.32 -27.75 -2.72
N PRO A 63 3.40 -28.08 -3.65
CA PRO A 63 3.48 -29.27 -4.50
C PRO A 63 4.78 -29.37 -5.32
N GLU A 64 5.32 -30.60 -5.45
CA GLU A 64 6.58 -30.88 -6.17
C GLU A 64 6.45 -30.81 -7.68
N ASP A 65 5.25 -31.01 -8.20
CA ASP A 65 4.92 -31.00 -9.62
C ASP A 65 4.71 -29.61 -10.23
N GLY A 66 5.00 -28.61 -9.44
CA GLY A 66 5.06 -27.21 -9.87
C GLY A 66 3.79 -26.42 -9.57
N VAL A 67 4.00 -25.22 -9.02
CA VAL A 67 2.92 -24.27 -8.71
C VAL A 67 3.37 -22.83 -9.00
N LEU A 68 2.44 -21.98 -9.45
CA LEU A 68 2.62 -20.54 -9.57
C LEU A 68 1.46 -19.82 -8.88
N LEU A 69 1.79 -19.11 -7.82
CA LEU A 69 0.87 -18.29 -7.02
C LEU A 69 1.08 -16.80 -7.27
N ASP A 70 -0.01 -16.05 -7.22
CA ASP A 70 0.01 -14.59 -7.12
C ASP A 70 -0.49 -14.20 -5.74
N GLY A 71 0.28 -13.40 -5.02
CA GLY A 71 0.00 -13.09 -3.63
C GLY A 71 0.66 -11.80 -3.17
N GLU A 72 0.51 -11.52 -1.88
CA GLU A 72 1.13 -10.40 -1.19
C GLU A 72 2.04 -10.91 -0.07
N LEU A 73 3.28 -10.45 -0.05
CA LEU A 73 4.19 -10.65 1.08
C LEU A 73 3.87 -9.61 2.15
N VAL A 74 3.58 -10.08 3.35
CA VAL A 74 3.25 -9.22 4.49
C VAL A 74 4.08 -9.62 5.71
N VAL A 75 4.23 -8.70 6.67
CA VAL A 75 4.82 -8.95 7.99
C VAL A 75 3.84 -8.47 9.04
N TRP A 76 3.49 -9.36 9.97
CA TRP A 76 2.73 -9.02 11.17
C TRP A 76 3.67 -8.67 12.32
N HIS A 77 3.40 -7.56 12.98
CA HIS A 77 4.13 -7.15 14.17
C HIS A 77 3.20 -6.36 15.09
N GLU A 78 3.15 -6.76 16.37
CA GLU A 78 2.28 -6.12 17.37
C GLU A 78 0.81 -6.02 16.96
N GLY A 79 0.29 -7.08 16.33
CA GLY A 79 -1.14 -7.17 15.95
C GLY A 79 -1.54 -6.45 14.68
N ARG A 80 -0.59 -5.82 13.95
CA ARG A 80 -0.84 -5.10 12.69
C ARG A 80 0.18 -5.44 11.61
N LEU A 81 -0.12 -5.08 10.37
CA LEU A 81 0.85 -5.17 9.28
C LEU A 81 1.93 -4.10 9.43
N ALA A 82 3.18 -4.52 9.39
CA ALA A 82 4.37 -3.67 9.53
C ALA A 82 5.11 -3.56 8.20
N PHE A 83 4.65 -2.65 7.33
CA PHE A 83 5.28 -2.45 6.01
C PHE A 83 6.74 -1.99 6.10
N ASP A 84 7.09 -1.20 7.10
CA ASP A 84 8.48 -0.77 7.37
C ASP A 84 9.42 -1.98 7.59
N ARG A 85 8.93 -3.05 8.22
CA ARG A 85 9.67 -4.30 8.41
C ARG A 85 9.93 -5.01 7.07
N LEU A 86 8.96 -5.00 6.14
CA LEU A 86 9.15 -5.50 4.78
C LEU A 86 10.24 -4.71 4.05
N GLN A 87 10.19 -3.39 4.16
CA GLN A 87 11.17 -2.50 3.52
C GLN A 87 12.60 -2.73 4.04
N ARG A 88 12.75 -2.94 5.35
CA ARG A 88 14.06 -3.23 5.95
C ARG A 88 14.71 -4.47 5.36
N ARG A 89 13.95 -5.47 4.90
CA ARG A 89 14.48 -6.69 4.29
C ARG A 89 15.09 -6.44 2.90
N MET A 90 14.57 -5.48 2.13
CA MET A 90 14.93 -5.26 0.72
C MET A 90 16.35 -4.73 0.48
N ASN A 91 16.94 -4.04 1.45
CA ASN A 91 18.23 -3.32 1.27
C ASN A 91 19.31 -3.81 2.22
N ARG A 92 19.29 -5.10 2.61
CA ARG A 92 20.17 -5.63 3.66
C ARG A 92 21.01 -6.81 3.22
N THR A 93 22.09 -7.04 3.96
CA THR A 93 22.92 -8.26 3.84
C THR A 93 22.15 -9.48 4.35
N ALA A 94 22.47 -10.66 3.85
CA ALA A 94 21.84 -11.92 4.27
C ALA A 94 21.82 -12.09 5.82
N ALA A 95 22.90 -11.73 6.51
CA ALA A 95 22.98 -11.83 7.97
C ALA A 95 21.96 -10.94 8.70
N SER A 96 21.70 -9.72 8.20
CA SER A 96 20.73 -8.82 8.80
C SER A 96 19.27 -9.20 8.47
N VAL A 97 19.05 -9.85 7.33
CA VAL A 97 17.73 -10.42 6.98
C VAL A 97 17.36 -11.54 7.94
N VAL A 98 18.31 -12.42 8.32
CA VAL A 98 18.07 -13.51 9.28
C VAL A 98 17.59 -12.99 10.64
N ARG A 99 18.13 -11.86 11.11
CA ARG A 99 17.64 -11.23 12.34
C ARG A 99 16.21 -10.72 12.22
N GLU A 100 15.89 -9.99 11.13
CA GLU A 100 14.52 -9.50 10.88
C GLU A 100 13.51 -10.65 10.78
N ILE A 101 13.90 -11.78 10.17
CA ILE A 101 13.05 -12.98 10.08
C ILE A 101 12.72 -13.55 11.47
N ARG A 102 13.69 -13.59 12.39
CA ARG A 102 13.46 -14.10 13.75
C ARG A 102 12.54 -13.19 14.56
N GLU A 103 12.65 -11.87 14.37
CA GLU A 103 11.84 -10.89 15.10
C GLU A 103 10.42 -10.75 14.52
N ALA A 104 10.30 -10.82 13.19
CA ALA A 104 9.06 -10.62 12.48
C ALA A 104 9.05 -11.43 11.16
N PRO A 105 8.65 -12.71 11.19
CA PRO A 105 8.61 -13.56 10.01
C PRO A 105 7.61 -13.02 8.96
N ALA A 106 7.91 -13.27 7.69
CA ALA A 106 6.99 -12.91 6.62
C ALA A 106 5.89 -13.97 6.46
N HIS A 107 4.75 -13.52 5.93
CA HIS A 107 3.65 -14.35 5.48
C HIS A 107 3.39 -14.10 4.00
N PHE A 108 2.89 -15.10 3.30
CA PHE A 108 2.44 -15.00 1.92
C PHE A 108 0.93 -15.15 1.88
N VAL A 109 0.23 -14.08 1.54
CA VAL A 109 -1.22 -14.05 1.38
C VAL A 109 -1.55 -14.34 -0.07
N ALA A 110 -1.94 -15.57 -0.38
CA ALA A 110 -2.29 -16.03 -1.73
C ALA A 110 -3.70 -15.56 -2.13
N PHE A 111 -3.83 -14.97 -3.31
CA PHE A 111 -5.12 -14.51 -3.83
C PHE A 111 -5.41 -14.95 -5.29
N ASP A 112 -4.47 -15.63 -5.96
CA ASP A 112 -4.72 -16.26 -7.26
C ASP A 112 -3.76 -17.45 -7.47
N LEU A 113 -4.24 -18.46 -8.22
CA LEU A 113 -3.46 -19.62 -8.65
C LEU A 113 -3.38 -19.62 -10.16
N LEU A 114 -2.17 -19.55 -10.70
CA LEU A 114 -1.93 -19.34 -12.12
C LEU A 114 -1.45 -20.59 -12.85
N HIS A 115 -0.80 -21.51 -12.12
CA HIS A 115 -0.32 -22.80 -12.64
C HIS A 115 -0.29 -23.82 -11.52
N LEU A 116 -0.65 -25.08 -11.83
CA LEU A 116 -0.56 -26.20 -10.90
C LEU A 116 -0.36 -27.50 -11.68
N ALA A 117 0.61 -28.33 -11.29
CA ALA A 117 0.83 -29.67 -11.82
C ALA A 117 0.86 -29.72 -13.35
N GLY A 118 1.62 -28.83 -13.99
CA GLY A 118 1.71 -28.75 -15.45
C GLY A 118 0.53 -28.03 -16.13
N GLU A 119 -0.57 -27.75 -15.44
CA GLU A 119 -1.73 -27.06 -15.98
C GLU A 119 -1.60 -25.53 -15.88
N ASN A 120 -1.74 -24.84 -17.02
CA ASN A 120 -1.86 -23.38 -17.04
C ASN A 120 -3.30 -22.98 -16.75
N LEU A 121 -3.53 -22.37 -15.57
CA LEU A 121 -4.86 -21.96 -15.11
C LEU A 121 -5.23 -20.53 -15.53
N MET A 122 -4.30 -19.72 -16.04
CA MET A 122 -4.56 -18.33 -16.41
C MET A 122 -5.75 -18.14 -17.37
N PRO A 123 -6.00 -18.99 -18.36
CA PRO A 123 -7.18 -18.89 -19.25
C PRO A 123 -8.50 -19.20 -18.55
N GLN A 124 -8.48 -19.88 -17.41
CA GLN A 124 -9.68 -20.24 -16.66
C GLN A 124 -10.35 -19.01 -16.03
N PRO A 125 -11.70 -19.02 -15.84
CA PRO A 125 -12.40 -18.02 -15.05
C PRO A 125 -11.82 -17.87 -13.65
N TYR A 126 -11.86 -16.63 -13.09
CA TYR A 126 -11.37 -16.37 -11.74
C TYR A 126 -11.98 -17.34 -10.71
N LEU A 127 -13.30 -17.59 -10.79
CA LEU A 127 -13.97 -18.48 -9.83
C LEU A 127 -13.35 -19.89 -9.83
N ARG A 128 -13.00 -20.43 -11.00
CA ARG A 128 -12.33 -21.73 -11.11
C ARG A 128 -10.91 -21.73 -10.53
N ARG A 129 -10.15 -20.66 -10.77
CA ARG A 129 -8.82 -20.52 -10.20
C ARG A 129 -8.89 -20.40 -8.68
N ARG A 130 -9.90 -19.68 -8.17
CA ARG A 130 -10.15 -19.54 -6.72
C ARG A 130 -10.54 -20.88 -6.08
N GLU A 131 -11.45 -21.64 -6.65
CA GLU A 131 -11.81 -22.99 -6.19
C GLU A 131 -10.57 -23.92 -6.13
N ARG A 132 -9.70 -23.82 -7.13
CA ARG A 132 -8.45 -24.62 -7.18
C ARG A 132 -7.45 -24.15 -6.12
N LEU A 133 -7.35 -22.85 -5.85
CA LEU A 133 -6.51 -22.30 -4.80
C LEU A 133 -6.98 -22.75 -3.42
N GLU A 134 -8.28 -22.68 -3.13
CA GLU A 134 -8.87 -23.15 -1.87
C GLU A 134 -8.63 -24.64 -1.66
N ARG A 135 -8.80 -25.43 -2.71
CA ARG A 135 -8.51 -26.85 -2.69
C ARG A 135 -7.04 -27.14 -2.42
N LEU A 136 -6.12 -26.43 -3.08
CA LEU A 136 -4.68 -26.54 -2.83
C LEU A 136 -4.35 -26.31 -1.35
N PHE A 137 -4.92 -25.25 -0.75
CA PHE A 137 -4.71 -24.95 0.67
C PHE A 137 -5.21 -26.09 1.58
N ALA A 138 -6.35 -26.69 1.25
CA ALA A 138 -6.93 -27.80 2.02
C ALA A 138 -6.15 -29.10 1.85
N GLU A 139 -5.80 -29.48 0.63
CA GLU A 139 -5.11 -30.74 0.29
C GLU A 139 -3.69 -30.78 0.83
N GLU A 140 -2.94 -29.66 0.70
CA GLU A 140 -1.57 -29.55 1.24
C GLU A 140 -1.55 -29.18 2.72
N GLY A 141 -2.71 -28.90 3.34
CA GLY A 141 -2.81 -28.48 4.74
C GLY A 141 -2.02 -27.21 5.04
N LEU A 142 -2.00 -26.25 4.10
CA LEU A 142 -1.17 -25.04 4.21
C LEU A 142 -1.56 -24.20 5.42
N LYS A 143 -0.57 -23.93 6.27
CA LYS A 143 -0.66 -23.13 7.49
C LYS A 143 0.39 -22.01 7.45
N PRO A 144 0.39 -21.06 8.38
CA PRO A 144 1.43 -20.03 8.40
C PRO A 144 2.83 -20.59 8.11
N PRO A 145 3.59 -19.97 7.19
CA PRO A 145 3.43 -18.60 6.71
C PRO A 145 2.43 -18.40 5.55
N TRP A 146 1.69 -19.44 5.14
CA TRP A 146 0.69 -19.36 4.08
C TRP A 146 -0.64 -18.88 4.62
N THR A 147 -1.26 -17.95 3.92
CA THR A 147 -2.58 -17.43 4.24
C THR A 147 -3.39 -17.33 2.95
N LEU A 148 -4.59 -17.90 2.97
CA LEU A 148 -5.54 -17.69 1.89
C LEU A 148 -6.18 -16.30 2.05
N CYS A 149 -6.12 -15.47 1.01
CA CYS A 149 -6.75 -14.15 1.05
C CYS A 149 -8.26 -14.28 1.31
N PRO A 150 -8.82 -13.60 2.32
CA PRO A 150 -10.27 -13.56 2.51
C PRO A 150 -10.98 -13.08 1.26
N MET A 151 -12.08 -13.76 0.91
CA MET A 151 -12.90 -13.47 -0.25
C MET A 151 -14.37 -13.63 0.09
N THR A 152 -15.20 -12.73 -0.41
CA THR A 152 -16.65 -12.84 -0.32
C THR A 152 -17.33 -12.46 -1.64
N LEU A 153 -18.51 -12.97 -1.86
CA LEU A 153 -19.41 -12.57 -2.95
C LEU A 153 -20.43 -11.52 -2.49
N ASP A 154 -20.52 -11.32 -1.16
CA ASP A 154 -21.41 -10.34 -0.56
C ASP A 154 -20.72 -8.98 -0.46
N ARG A 155 -21.26 -8.00 -1.20
CA ARG A 155 -20.76 -6.62 -1.18
C ARG A 155 -20.88 -5.99 0.21
N ALA A 156 -21.96 -6.25 0.95
CA ALA A 156 -22.15 -5.67 2.28
C ALA A 156 -21.11 -6.19 3.28
N GLU A 157 -20.71 -7.46 3.14
CA GLU A 157 -19.61 -8.02 3.92
C GLU A 157 -18.27 -7.35 3.57
N ALA A 158 -17.97 -7.17 2.29
CA ALA A 158 -16.75 -6.47 1.86
C ALA A 158 -16.71 -5.02 2.37
N GLU A 159 -17.85 -4.32 2.38
CA GLU A 159 -17.97 -2.96 2.94
C GLU A 159 -17.78 -2.96 4.46
N ARG A 160 -18.29 -3.98 5.18
CA ARG A 160 -17.99 -4.15 6.61
C ARG A 160 -16.49 -4.32 6.89
N TRP A 161 -15.77 -5.11 6.10
CA TRP A 161 -14.32 -5.24 6.25
C TRP A 161 -13.60 -3.88 6.17
N VAL A 162 -14.05 -3.00 5.27
CA VAL A 162 -13.50 -1.64 5.15
C VAL A 162 -13.63 -0.87 6.46
N HIS A 163 -14.78 -0.97 7.15
CA HIS A 163 -15.01 -0.25 8.40
C HIS A 163 -14.34 -0.91 9.61
N GLU A 164 -14.52 -2.21 9.77
CA GLU A 164 -14.05 -2.94 10.95
C GLU A 164 -12.53 -3.08 10.99
N TRP A 165 -11.91 -3.43 9.86
CA TRP A 165 -10.47 -3.66 9.80
C TRP A 165 -9.68 -2.36 9.66
N ALA A 166 -10.27 -1.30 9.10
CA ALA A 166 -9.68 0.02 9.15
C ALA A 166 -9.68 0.58 10.57
N ALA A 167 -10.79 0.41 11.32
CA ALA A 167 -10.88 0.82 12.72
C ALA A 167 -9.91 0.04 13.63
N ALA A 168 -9.62 -1.22 13.29
CA ALA A 168 -8.67 -2.06 14.03
C ALA A 168 -7.19 -1.86 13.60
N ASP A 169 -6.92 -0.97 12.65
CA ASP A 169 -5.56 -0.68 12.09
C ASP A 169 -4.77 -1.93 11.69
N VAL A 170 -5.47 -2.95 11.18
CA VAL A 170 -4.82 -4.23 10.79
C VAL A 170 -4.00 -4.14 9.50
N GLY A 171 -3.95 -2.97 8.84
CA GLY A 171 -3.20 -2.77 7.60
C GLY A 171 -3.98 -3.14 6.33
N LEU A 172 -5.31 -3.07 6.37
CA LEU A 172 -6.15 -3.18 5.18
C LEU A 172 -6.11 -1.86 4.38
N GLU A 173 -5.65 -1.91 3.14
CA GLU A 173 -5.64 -0.74 2.23
C GLU A 173 -6.96 -0.54 1.46
N GLY A 174 -7.85 -1.52 1.47
CA GLY A 174 -9.08 -1.48 0.70
C GLY A 174 -9.59 -2.84 0.25
N ILE A 175 -10.32 -2.84 -0.86
CA ILE A 175 -10.90 -4.05 -1.47
C ILE A 175 -10.46 -4.13 -2.94
N VAL A 176 -10.18 -5.33 -3.39
CA VAL A 176 -10.02 -5.67 -4.83
C VAL A 176 -11.24 -6.45 -5.27
N ALA A 177 -11.91 -5.97 -6.33
CA ALA A 177 -13.02 -6.69 -6.96
C ALA A 177 -12.53 -7.34 -8.25
N LYS A 178 -12.80 -8.63 -8.40
CA LYS A 178 -12.42 -9.49 -9.52
C LYS A 178 -13.68 -10.07 -10.17
N LYS A 179 -13.85 -9.93 -11.49
CA LYS A 179 -14.99 -10.53 -12.19
C LYS A 179 -14.88 -12.06 -12.15
N LEU A 180 -15.98 -12.73 -11.82
CA LEU A 180 -16.02 -14.18 -11.60
C LEU A 180 -15.65 -15.01 -12.83
N ASP A 181 -16.02 -14.53 -14.02
CA ASP A 181 -15.80 -15.16 -15.31
C ASP A 181 -14.49 -14.76 -16.00
N GLN A 182 -13.71 -13.88 -15.37
CA GLN A 182 -12.55 -13.27 -16.01
C GLN A 182 -11.32 -14.18 -15.99
N PRO A 183 -10.65 -14.40 -17.15
CA PRO A 183 -9.34 -15.01 -17.20
C PRO A 183 -8.27 -14.07 -16.59
N TYR A 184 -7.17 -14.67 -16.15
CA TYR A 184 -6.00 -13.91 -15.71
C TYR A 184 -5.23 -13.39 -16.95
N ARG A 185 -5.07 -12.08 -17.06
CA ARG A 185 -4.38 -11.44 -18.18
C ARG A 185 -3.16 -10.69 -17.67
N PRO A 186 -1.94 -11.25 -17.85
CA PRO A 186 -0.71 -10.59 -17.43
C PRO A 186 -0.61 -9.16 -17.95
N GLY A 187 -0.22 -8.20 -17.10
CA GLY A 187 -0.06 -6.79 -17.42
C GLY A 187 -1.36 -5.98 -17.58
N ALA A 188 -2.51 -6.64 -17.77
CA ALA A 188 -3.79 -5.96 -17.97
C ALA A 188 -4.32 -5.33 -16.66
N ARG A 189 -4.89 -4.10 -16.74
CA ARG A 189 -5.62 -3.45 -15.63
C ARG A 189 -7.09 -3.85 -15.64
N ALA A 190 -7.38 -5.07 -15.26
CA ALA A 190 -8.69 -5.66 -15.43
C ALA A 190 -9.40 -6.01 -14.10
N TRP A 191 -8.74 -5.86 -12.96
CA TRP A 191 -9.39 -5.84 -11.65
C TRP A 191 -9.79 -4.41 -11.27
N SER A 192 -10.71 -4.26 -10.32
CA SER A 192 -11.07 -2.98 -9.73
C SER A 192 -10.55 -2.91 -8.29
N LYS A 193 -10.08 -1.74 -7.84
CA LYS A 193 -9.68 -1.54 -6.45
C LYS A 193 -10.35 -0.31 -5.85
N LEU A 194 -11.02 -0.50 -4.73
CA LEU A 194 -11.45 0.56 -3.84
C LEU A 194 -10.41 0.70 -2.74
N ARG A 195 -9.88 1.91 -2.52
CA ARG A 195 -8.99 2.19 -1.38
C ARG A 195 -9.76 2.83 -0.25
N ILE A 196 -9.46 2.40 0.97
CA ILE A 196 -9.90 3.10 2.18
C ILE A 196 -9.19 4.45 2.21
N ARG A 197 -9.95 5.49 2.49
CA ARG A 197 -9.45 6.85 2.68
C ARG A 197 -10.17 7.47 3.85
N HIS A 198 -9.43 8.14 4.70
CA HIS A 198 -10.01 8.97 5.75
C HIS A 198 -9.68 10.43 5.49
N THR A 199 -10.50 11.27 6.07
CA THR A 199 -10.30 12.70 6.10
C THR A 199 -9.57 13.05 7.38
N THR A 200 -8.52 13.83 7.27
CA THR A 200 -7.72 14.32 8.37
C THR A 200 -7.12 15.68 8.01
N GLU A 201 -6.50 16.33 8.95
CA GLU A 201 -5.89 17.66 8.79
C GLU A 201 -4.38 17.60 8.83
N ALA A 202 -3.76 18.54 8.11
CA ALA A 202 -2.33 18.78 8.14
C ALA A 202 -2.00 20.23 7.82
N VAL A 203 -0.89 20.72 8.35
CA VAL A 203 -0.38 22.06 8.15
C VAL A 203 0.34 22.16 6.81
N ILE A 204 0.12 23.21 6.05
CA ILE A 204 0.82 23.50 4.81
C ILE A 204 2.14 24.18 5.18
N GLY A 205 3.27 23.52 4.89
CA GLY A 205 4.61 24.09 5.15
C GLY A 205 5.39 24.37 3.86
N GLY A 206 4.75 24.25 2.70
CA GLY A 206 5.34 24.57 1.40
C GLY A 206 4.48 24.11 0.24
N VAL A 207 4.89 24.46 -0.96
CA VAL A 207 4.19 24.13 -2.21
C VAL A 207 5.14 23.60 -3.26
N THR A 208 4.65 22.81 -4.20
CA THR A 208 5.27 22.58 -5.49
C THR A 208 4.74 23.61 -6.48
N GLY A 209 5.58 24.05 -7.42
CA GLY A 209 5.32 25.26 -8.20
C GLY A 209 5.83 26.48 -7.46
N THR A 210 5.07 27.56 -7.42
CA THR A 210 5.39 28.78 -6.66
C THR A 210 4.26 29.14 -5.69
N LEU A 211 4.54 29.99 -4.69
CA LEU A 211 3.51 30.45 -3.74
C LEU A 211 2.34 31.17 -4.43
N THR A 212 2.58 31.81 -5.57
CA THR A 212 1.54 32.46 -6.37
C THR A 212 0.84 31.56 -7.37
N ARG A 213 1.44 30.38 -7.69
CA ARG A 213 0.91 29.34 -8.58
C ARG A 213 1.22 27.94 -8.05
N PRO A 214 0.59 27.54 -6.95
CA PRO A 214 0.85 26.24 -6.35
C PRO A 214 0.28 25.14 -7.23
N THR A 215 1.07 24.11 -7.50
CA THR A 215 0.62 22.91 -8.21
C THR A 215 0.28 21.76 -7.26
N GLY A 216 0.83 21.79 -6.06
CA GLY A 216 0.59 20.87 -4.95
C GLY A 216 1.10 21.46 -3.65
N VAL A 217 0.79 20.83 -2.52
CA VAL A 217 1.25 21.27 -1.20
C VAL A 217 2.12 20.20 -0.54
N LEU A 218 3.08 20.67 0.26
CA LEU A 218 3.87 19.89 1.20
C LEU A 218 3.24 20.02 2.58
N LEU A 219 2.96 18.89 3.21
CA LEU A 219 2.14 18.80 4.42
C LEU A 219 2.97 18.38 5.61
N GLY A 220 2.68 18.99 6.74
CA GLY A 220 3.32 18.74 8.02
C GLY A 220 2.33 18.56 9.17
N ARG A 221 2.85 18.06 10.28
CA ARG A 221 2.18 18.04 11.59
C ARG A 221 3.21 18.42 12.64
N PHE A 222 2.80 19.15 13.65
CA PHE A 222 3.69 19.46 14.77
C PHE A 222 3.91 18.20 15.63
N ASP A 223 5.15 17.99 16.05
CA ASP A 223 5.45 16.98 17.08
C ASP A 223 5.23 17.58 18.49
N ALA A 224 5.37 16.76 19.52
CA ALA A 224 5.19 17.17 20.92
C ALA A 224 6.16 18.27 21.37
N SER A 225 7.25 18.53 20.63
CA SER A 225 8.19 19.62 20.87
C SER A 225 7.83 20.92 20.12
N GLY A 226 6.71 20.93 19.39
CA GLY A 226 6.28 22.06 18.56
C GLY A 226 7.04 22.20 17.24
N ARG A 227 7.80 21.19 16.82
CA ARG A 227 8.54 21.21 15.56
C ARG A 227 7.69 20.64 14.44
N LEU A 228 7.56 21.35 13.32
CA LEU A 228 6.83 20.88 12.13
C LEU A 228 7.57 19.70 11.45
N ARG A 229 6.93 18.54 11.45
CA ARG A 229 7.42 17.31 10.82
C ARG A 229 6.70 17.10 9.49
N TYR A 230 7.47 16.79 8.45
CA TYR A 230 6.91 16.48 7.13
C TYR A 230 6.15 15.15 7.17
N VAL A 231 4.88 15.15 6.77
CA VAL A 231 4.02 13.96 6.73
C VAL A 231 3.68 13.49 5.31
N GLY A 232 3.86 14.34 4.29
CA GLY A 232 3.59 13.96 2.93
C GLY A 232 3.34 15.14 2.00
N ARG A 233 2.95 14.82 0.77
CA ARG A 233 2.58 15.81 -0.24
C ARG A 233 1.22 15.53 -0.84
N SER A 234 0.62 16.53 -1.45
CA SER A 234 -0.64 16.33 -2.17
C SER A 234 -0.44 15.77 -3.58
N THR A 235 -1.52 15.23 -4.14
CA THR A 235 -1.74 15.17 -5.60
C THR A 235 -1.84 16.59 -6.17
N PRO A 236 -1.80 16.79 -7.49
CA PRO A 236 -2.09 18.10 -8.07
C PRO A 236 -3.38 18.68 -7.49
N LEU A 237 -3.35 19.98 -7.19
CA LEU A 237 -4.48 20.69 -6.61
C LEU A 237 -5.69 20.69 -7.56
N SER A 238 -6.88 20.60 -7.00
CA SER A 238 -8.10 20.91 -7.74
C SER A 238 -8.21 22.42 -7.95
N ALA A 239 -8.94 22.85 -8.98
CA ALA A 239 -9.20 24.28 -9.21
C ALA A 239 -9.85 24.99 -7.99
N GLN A 240 -10.59 24.26 -7.16
CA GLN A 240 -11.17 24.81 -5.93
C GLN A 240 -10.10 25.02 -4.86
N ALA A 241 -9.24 24.01 -4.60
CA ALA A 241 -8.17 24.12 -3.62
C ALA A 241 -7.14 25.18 -4.02
N ASP A 242 -6.80 25.26 -5.31
CA ASP A 242 -5.92 26.30 -5.85
C ASP A 242 -6.47 27.70 -5.55
N ARG A 243 -7.75 27.96 -5.89
CA ARG A 243 -8.39 29.27 -5.58
C ARG A 243 -8.43 29.61 -4.09
N GLN A 244 -8.48 28.63 -3.22
CA GLN A 244 -8.43 28.84 -1.76
C GLN A 244 -7.04 29.17 -1.25
N LEU A 245 -5.99 28.73 -1.93
CA LEU A 245 -4.61 28.94 -1.51
C LEU A 245 -3.98 30.23 -2.07
N VAL A 246 -4.38 30.59 -3.30
CA VAL A 246 -3.83 31.78 -3.95
C VAL A 246 -4.09 33.04 -3.10
N GLY A 247 -3.01 33.76 -2.78
CA GLY A 247 -3.06 34.99 -1.96
C GLY A 247 -3.15 34.77 -0.46
N GLN A 248 -3.14 33.52 0.02
CA GLN A 248 -3.07 33.20 1.45
C GLN A 248 -1.71 32.63 1.88
N LEU A 249 -0.88 32.20 0.94
CA LEU A 249 0.42 31.62 1.22
C LEU A 249 1.47 32.73 1.43
N GLU A 250 2.06 32.78 2.62
CA GLU A 250 3.16 33.67 2.97
C GLU A 250 4.50 32.94 2.78
N PRO A 251 5.58 33.63 2.33
CA PRO A 251 6.91 33.03 2.27
C PRO A 251 7.40 32.61 3.65
N ALA A 252 8.04 31.44 3.74
CA ALA A 252 8.57 30.92 4.98
C ALA A 252 9.63 31.86 5.59
N ALA A 253 9.58 32.05 6.91
CA ALA A 253 10.59 32.76 7.67
C ALA A 253 11.94 32.02 7.69
N ALA A 254 13.04 32.72 8.01
CA ALA A 254 14.39 32.15 7.96
C ALA A 254 14.63 30.96 8.90
N ASP A 255 13.83 30.81 9.93
CA ASP A 255 13.88 29.73 10.93
C ASP A 255 12.95 28.56 10.59
N HIS A 256 12.32 28.56 9.42
CA HIS A 256 11.41 27.47 9.01
C HIS A 256 12.10 26.10 9.10
N PRO A 257 11.48 25.09 9.79
CA PRO A 257 12.14 23.83 10.14
C PRO A 257 12.50 22.94 8.94
N TRP A 258 12.05 23.30 7.75
CA TRP A 258 12.38 22.58 6.51
C TRP A 258 13.42 23.26 5.62
N HIS A 259 14.05 24.35 6.07
CA HIS A 259 15.18 24.92 5.35
C HIS A 259 16.30 23.88 5.16
N GLY A 260 16.83 23.80 3.94
CA GLY A 260 17.85 22.82 3.57
C GLY A 260 17.38 21.37 3.44
N ARG A 261 16.07 21.11 3.61
CA ARG A 261 15.49 19.77 3.44
C ARG A 261 15.21 19.47 1.96
N SER A 262 15.56 18.27 1.52
CA SER A 262 15.15 17.74 0.21
C SER A 262 13.86 16.93 0.35
N PHE A 263 12.93 17.10 -0.59
CA PHE A 263 11.68 16.35 -0.67
C PHE A 263 11.74 15.40 -1.87
N SER A 264 11.31 14.13 -1.69
CA SER A 264 11.29 13.18 -2.80
C SER A 264 10.01 13.28 -3.62
N ALA A 265 10.12 13.09 -4.94
CA ALA A 265 8.98 13.09 -5.86
C ALA A 265 8.00 11.91 -5.62
N GLY A 266 8.42 10.88 -4.89
CA GLY A 266 7.58 9.74 -4.53
C GLY A 266 8.27 8.85 -3.50
N TRP A 267 7.51 8.00 -2.87
CA TRP A 267 8.02 7.03 -1.92
C TRP A 267 9.04 6.09 -2.61
N GLY A 268 10.25 5.99 -2.05
CA GLY A 268 11.34 5.21 -2.64
C GLY A 268 11.96 5.82 -3.91
N SER A 269 11.54 7.02 -4.35
CA SER A 269 12.17 7.75 -5.47
C SER A 269 13.41 8.50 -4.99
N ARG A 270 14.45 8.53 -5.84
CA ARG A 270 15.63 9.40 -5.68
C ARG A 270 15.43 10.78 -6.29
N GLU A 271 14.37 10.96 -7.06
CA GLU A 271 14.03 12.23 -7.69
C GLU A 271 13.58 13.23 -6.62
N THR A 272 14.16 14.42 -6.63
CA THR A 272 13.83 15.51 -5.69
C THR A 272 12.77 16.42 -6.28
N LEU A 273 11.88 16.92 -5.42
CA LEU A 273 10.92 17.97 -5.78
C LEU A 273 11.54 19.34 -5.55
N SER A 274 11.37 20.23 -6.52
CA SER A 274 11.49 21.68 -6.28
C SER A 274 10.27 22.17 -5.51
N ALA A 275 10.49 22.87 -4.41
CA ALA A 275 9.43 23.35 -3.54
C ALA A 275 9.78 24.73 -2.98
N ASP A 276 8.79 25.62 -2.98
CA ASP A 276 8.84 26.88 -2.25
C ASP A 276 8.24 26.66 -0.86
N LEU A 277 8.97 27.02 0.19
CA LEU A 277 8.50 26.92 1.56
C LEU A 277 7.52 28.04 1.88
N ALA A 278 6.47 27.68 2.60
CA ALA A 278 5.44 28.61 3.08
C ALA A 278 5.43 28.68 4.60
N GLU A 279 5.06 29.82 5.16
CA GLU A 279 4.78 29.95 6.58
C GLU A 279 3.72 28.92 7.00
N PRO A 280 3.95 28.12 8.08
CA PRO A 280 3.08 27.03 8.46
C PRO A 280 1.86 27.50 9.28
N ASP A 281 1.07 28.39 8.71
CA ASP A 281 -0.11 29.02 9.30
C ASP A 281 -1.44 28.53 8.73
N LEU A 282 -1.42 27.82 7.60
CA LEU A 282 -2.62 27.27 6.96
C LEU A 282 -2.78 25.78 7.23
N VAL A 283 -4.02 25.39 7.52
CA VAL A 283 -4.43 23.98 7.68
C VAL A 283 -5.20 23.52 6.46
N ALA A 284 -4.84 22.36 5.92
CA ALA A 284 -5.58 21.68 4.86
C ALA A 284 -6.29 20.45 5.42
N GLU A 285 -7.58 20.31 5.07
CA GLU A 285 -8.30 19.03 5.17
C GLU A 285 -7.92 18.17 3.97
N VAL A 286 -7.48 16.96 4.22
CA VAL A 286 -6.96 16.06 3.21
C VAL A 286 -7.65 14.70 3.27
N SER A 287 -7.81 14.07 2.10
CA SER A 287 -8.19 12.66 1.99
C SER A 287 -6.93 11.83 1.81
N ALA A 288 -6.56 11.09 2.84
CA ALA A 288 -5.42 10.20 2.89
C ALA A 288 -5.85 8.73 2.81
N ASP A 289 -4.99 7.86 2.28
CA ASP A 289 -5.15 6.42 2.47
C ASP A 289 -4.45 5.95 3.77
N THR A 290 -4.70 4.72 4.17
CA THR A 290 -4.17 4.12 5.40
C THR A 290 -2.67 3.81 5.34
N ALA A 291 -2.04 3.98 4.18
CA ALA A 291 -0.64 3.61 3.97
C ALA A 291 0.31 4.65 4.59
N VAL A 292 0.60 4.50 5.87
CA VAL A 292 1.53 5.34 6.65
C VAL A 292 2.81 4.56 6.93
N ASP A 293 3.96 5.25 6.92
CA ASP A 293 5.25 4.73 7.36
C ASP A 293 6.03 5.79 8.13
N ALA A 294 6.47 5.46 9.34
CA ALA A 294 7.15 6.36 10.26
C ALA A 294 6.44 7.73 10.40
N GLY A 295 5.11 7.72 10.52
CA GLY A 295 4.26 8.90 10.66
C GLY A 295 4.06 9.71 9.37
N ARG A 296 4.44 9.17 8.20
CA ARG A 296 4.32 9.84 6.90
C ARG A 296 3.47 9.02 5.93
N TRP A 297 2.59 9.69 5.20
CA TRP A 297 1.83 9.07 4.12
C TRP A 297 2.76 8.59 3.01
N ARG A 298 2.62 7.35 2.61
CA ARG A 298 3.40 6.75 1.51
C ARG A 298 2.92 7.20 0.14
N HIS A 299 1.65 7.57 0.03
CA HIS A 299 1.05 8.06 -1.20
C HIS A 299 0.69 9.54 -1.09
N PRO A 300 0.69 10.27 -2.21
CA PRO A 300 0.18 11.63 -2.22
C PRO A 300 -1.29 11.68 -1.80
N VAL A 301 -1.62 12.61 -0.91
CA VAL A 301 -2.98 12.82 -0.41
C VAL A 301 -3.73 13.84 -1.28
N ARG A 302 -5.06 13.82 -1.24
CA ARG A 302 -5.85 14.81 -1.97
C ARG A 302 -6.30 15.92 -1.02
N VAL A 303 -5.95 17.17 -1.33
CA VAL A 303 -6.50 18.34 -0.62
C VAL A 303 -7.99 18.45 -0.98
N LEU A 304 -8.83 18.48 0.05
CA LEU A 304 -10.27 18.67 -0.06
C LEU A 304 -10.61 20.15 0.01
N ARG A 305 -10.06 20.85 1.02
CA ARG A 305 -10.23 22.30 1.24
C ARG A 305 -9.18 22.85 2.20
N VAL A 306 -9.02 24.17 2.20
CA VAL A 306 -8.30 24.88 3.25
C VAL A 306 -9.27 25.12 4.42
N ARG A 307 -8.81 24.92 5.65
CA ARG A 307 -9.57 25.05 6.89
C ARG A 307 -9.28 26.39 7.52
N ALA A 308 -9.95 27.44 7.02
CA ALA A 308 -9.84 28.80 7.58
C ALA A 308 -10.40 28.93 9.01
N ASP A 309 -11.12 27.91 9.47
CA ASP A 309 -11.69 27.79 10.81
C ASP A 309 -10.77 27.11 11.82
N MET A 310 -9.57 26.67 11.42
CA MET A 310 -8.59 25.98 12.26
C MET A 310 -7.27 26.74 12.31
N VAL A 311 -6.60 26.66 13.45
CA VAL A 311 -5.20 27.06 13.57
C VAL A 311 -4.27 25.84 13.47
N PRO A 312 -2.99 26.02 13.12
CA PRO A 312 -2.06 24.90 12.91
C PRO A 312 -1.95 23.92 14.09
N GLN A 313 -2.17 24.41 15.32
CA GLN A 313 -2.13 23.63 16.56
C GLN A 313 -3.34 22.70 16.73
N ASP A 314 -4.43 22.95 16.00
CA ASP A 314 -5.64 22.08 16.01
C ASP A 314 -5.45 20.85 15.13
N ALA A 315 -4.46 20.84 14.22
CA ALA A 315 -4.16 19.67 13.41
C ALA A 315 -3.59 18.53 14.27
N PRO A 316 -3.89 17.27 13.94
CA PRO A 316 -3.36 16.13 14.68
C PRO A 316 -1.84 16.18 14.81
N LEU A 317 -1.31 15.77 15.96
CA LEU A 317 0.14 15.75 16.20
C LEU A 317 0.83 14.68 15.32
N PHE A 318 2.10 14.91 15.02
CA PHE A 318 2.94 13.93 14.36
C PHE A 318 3.15 12.72 15.26
N GLY A 319 2.77 11.52 14.76
CA GLY A 319 2.86 10.27 15.52
C GLY A 319 1.81 10.11 16.62
N GLY A 320 0.84 11.05 16.72
CA GLY A 320 -0.38 10.91 17.48
C GLY A 320 -1.51 10.53 16.53
N GLU A 321 -2.23 9.49 16.83
CA GLU A 321 -3.58 9.23 16.31
C GLU A 321 -4.60 9.87 17.21
#